data_a9cdc9f2c1b2df2b06feabc29c661e0d
#
_entry.id   a9cdc9f2c1b2df2b06feabc29c661e0d
#
_cell.length_a   1.000
_cell.length_b   1.000
_cell.length_c   1.000
_cell.angle_alpha   90.00
_cell.angle_beta   90.00
_cell.angle_gamma   90.00
#
_symmetry.space_group_name_H-M   'P 1'
#
loop_
_entity.id
_entity.type
_entity.pdbx_description
1 polymer ?
#
loop_
_entity_poly.entity_id
_entity_poly.type
_entity_poly.pdbx_seq_one_letter_code
_entity_poly.pdbx_strand_id
1 'polypeptide(L)'
;IDYEHLLVELKNAAGEVEALCLAVPFLRQGDYPVVETEGNPYAEGVKELYARLLKYALKKRTDGQALVAVGHLLATGSEIAEKDHSERIIIGGLESVSPESFPEQIVYTALGHIHKAQRVSGRENIRYAGSPLPMSFAEKHYHHGVVKVTLDEGWAVEIEKLEYTPLVRLLSIPATEAAAPDEVLDELRGLELPEDEPMPYLEVKAVSYTHLRAHETSAHL
;
A
#
# COMPACT_ATOMS: atom_id res chain seq x y z
N ILE A 1 20.25 15.23 7.65
CA ILE A 1 19.20 15.01 6.63
C ILE A 1 19.31 16.11 5.62
N ASP A 2 19.40 15.73 4.34
CA ASP A 2 19.48 16.67 3.22
C ASP A 2 18.07 16.94 2.68
N TYR A 3 17.48 18.05 3.11
CA TYR A 3 16.13 18.43 2.71
C TYR A 3 16.05 18.89 1.25
N GLU A 4 17.15 19.30 0.62
CA GLU A 4 17.17 19.70 -0.77
C GLU A 4 16.89 18.50 -1.69
N HIS A 5 17.50 17.35 -1.41
CA HIS A 5 17.29 16.11 -2.15
C HIS A 5 15.90 15.47 -1.89
N LEU A 6 15.25 15.82 -0.78
CA LEU A 6 13.90 15.35 -0.47
C LEU A 6 12.80 16.27 -1.05
N LEU A 7 13.15 17.38 -1.68
CA LEU A 7 12.21 18.30 -2.30
C LEU A 7 12.33 18.23 -3.82
N VAL A 8 11.32 17.67 -4.48
CA VAL A 8 11.31 17.46 -5.93
C VAL A 8 10.34 18.43 -6.60
N GLU A 9 10.83 19.13 -7.62
CA GLU A 9 9.99 20.00 -8.46
C GLU A 9 9.18 19.16 -9.44
N LEU A 10 7.86 19.35 -9.45
CA LEU A 10 6.96 18.77 -10.44
C LEU A 10 6.63 19.81 -11.49
N LYS A 11 6.99 19.50 -12.74
CA LYS A 11 6.88 20.43 -13.87
C LYS A 11 5.77 20.02 -14.82
N ASN A 12 5.10 21.01 -15.38
CA ASN A 12 4.14 20.83 -16.46
C ASN A 12 4.84 20.55 -17.81
N ALA A 13 4.07 20.37 -18.87
CA ALA A 13 4.59 20.10 -20.21
C ALA A 13 5.41 21.28 -20.78
N ALA A 14 5.23 22.50 -20.28
CA ALA A 14 6.00 23.69 -20.66
C ALA A 14 7.32 23.81 -19.85
N GLY A 15 7.54 22.95 -18.85
CA GLY A 15 8.72 22.96 -17.97
C GLY A 15 8.59 23.91 -16.78
N GLU A 16 7.41 24.48 -16.53
CA GLU A 16 7.13 25.34 -15.39
C GLU A 16 6.83 24.50 -14.15
N VAL A 17 7.33 24.92 -12.99
CA VAL A 17 7.12 24.22 -11.72
C VAL A 17 5.72 24.54 -11.18
N GLU A 18 4.84 23.55 -11.18
CA GLU A 18 3.46 23.67 -10.68
C GLU A 18 3.29 23.14 -9.25
N ALA A 19 4.16 22.22 -8.83
CA ALA A 19 4.10 21.71 -7.48
C ALA A 19 5.50 21.38 -6.95
N LEU A 20 5.61 21.37 -5.62
CA LEU A 20 6.76 20.84 -4.89
C LEU A 20 6.35 19.56 -4.17
N CYS A 21 7.08 18.50 -4.39
CA CYS A 21 6.85 17.19 -3.78
C CYS A 21 7.84 16.94 -2.65
N LEU A 22 7.32 16.71 -1.44
CA LEU A 22 8.06 16.19 -0.30
C LEU A 22 8.28 14.70 -0.52
N ALA A 23 9.39 14.33 -1.16
CA ALA A 23 9.67 12.99 -1.64
C ALA A 23 10.43 12.16 -0.58
N VAL A 24 9.70 11.63 0.41
CA VAL A 24 10.27 10.86 1.51
C VAL A 24 10.25 9.38 1.20
N PRO A 25 11.41 8.70 1.12
CA PRO A 25 11.48 7.25 0.90
C PRO A 25 11.10 6.47 2.16
N PHE A 26 11.15 5.13 2.08
CA PHE A 26 11.09 4.30 3.29
C PHE A 26 12.19 4.67 4.26
N LEU A 27 11.82 4.93 5.52
CA LEU A 27 12.72 5.39 6.57
C LEU A 27 13.11 4.23 7.49
N ARG A 28 14.41 4.04 7.65
CA ARG A 28 14.99 3.14 8.65
C ARG A 28 15.30 3.88 9.93
N GLN A 29 15.64 3.16 10.98
CA GLN A 29 16.17 3.78 12.19
C GLN A 29 17.44 4.56 11.86
N GLY A 30 17.47 5.84 12.21
CA GLY A 30 18.55 6.78 11.91
C GLY A 30 18.31 7.69 10.69
N ASP A 31 17.31 7.42 9.86
CA ASP A 31 16.97 8.22 8.68
C ASP A 31 16.06 9.43 9.03
N TYR A 32 15.59 9.53 10.26
CA TYR A 32 14.70 10.58 10.75
C TYR A 32 15.31 11.28 11.98
N PRO A 33 14.86 12.52 12.30
CA PRO A 33 15.36 13.24 13.47
C PRO A 33 15.08 12.48 14.77
N VAL A 34 16.05 12.48 15.68
CA VAL A 34 15.84 12.02 17.05
C VAL A 34 15.02 13.07 17.79
N VAL A 35 13.92 12.66 18.39
CA VAL A 35 13.02 13.51 19.18
C VAL A 35 12.92 12.93 20.58
N GLU A 36 13.08 13.78 21.59
CA GLU A 36 12.77 13.40 22.97
C GLU A 36 11.25 13.31 23.13
N THR A 37 10.74 12.13 23.43
CA THR A 37 9.29 11.88 23.52
C THR A 37 8.99 10.75 24.49
N GLU A 38 7.84 10.82 25.15
CA GLU A 38 7.26 9.69 25.90
C GLU A 38 6.48 8.74 24.98
N GLY A 39 6.20 9.16 23.74
CA GLY A 39 5.53 8.39 22.70
C GLY A 39 6.47 7.49 21.90
N ASN A 40 6.04 7.10 20.70
CA ASN A 40 6.86 6.27 19.82
C ASN A 40 7.93 7.12 19.11
N PRO A 41 9.23 6.86 19.31
CA PRO A 41 10.32 7.66 18.72
C PRO A 41 10.32 7.65 17.19
N TYR A 42 9.88 6.55 16.55
CA TYR A 42 9.75 6.47 15.10
C TYR A 42 8.65 7.40 14.59
N ALA A 43 7.45 7.29 15.12
CA ALA A 43 6.30 8.08 14.68
C ALA A 43 6.56 9.59 14.85
N GLU A 44 7.10 9.99 16.01
CA GLU A 44 7.44 11.39 16.29
C GLU A 44 8.64 11.88 15.44
N GLY A 45 9.63 11.03 15.20
CA GLY A 45 10.75 11.34 14.31
C GLY A 45 10.31 11.54 12.85
N VAL A 46 9.40 10.71 12.34
CA VAL A 46 8.81 10.85 11.00
C VAL A 46 7.99 12.13 10.91
N LYS A 47 7.15 12.41 11.91
CA LYS A 47 6.37 13.64 12.00
C LYS A 47 7.27 14.88 11.96
N GLU A 48 8.33 14.89 12.74
CA GLU A 48 9.32 15.97 12.78
C GLU A 48 10.05 16.13 11.44
N LEU A 49 10.36 15.02 10.76
CA LEU A 49 10.96 15.05 9.43
C LEU A 49 10.05 15.79 8.43
N TYR A 50 8.76 15.41 8.35
CA TYR A 50 7.81 16.08 7.46
C TYR A 50 7.59 17.53 7.85
N ALA A 51 7.55 17.87 9.14
CA ALA A 51 7.43 19.25 9.60
C ALA A 51 8.62 20.11 9.15
N ARG A 52 9.85 19.62 9.29
CA ARG A 52 11.06 20.32 8.84
C ARG A 52 11.13 20.45 7.33
N LEU A 53 10.79 19.37 6.60
CA LEU A 53 10.78 19.39 5.16
C LEU A 53 9.70 20.33 4.60
N LEU A 54 8.51 20.34 5.19
CA LEU A 54 7.47 21.31 4.88
C LEU A 54 7.93 22.75 5.10
N LYS A 55 8.55 23.03 6.23
CA LYS A 55 9.13 24.36 6.52
C LYS A 55 10.18 24.78 5.49
N TYR A 56 10.97 23.83 4.99
CA TYR A 56 11.93 24.04 3.92
C TYR A 56 11.21 24.32 2.59
N ALA A 57 10.23 23.52 2.22
CA ALA A 57 9.44 23.64 1.01
C ALA A 57 8.70 25.00 0.93
N LEU A 58 8.09 25.43 2.04
CA LEU A 58 7.39 26.71 2.14
C LEU A 58 8.30 27.93 1.87
N LYS A 59 9.60 27.85 2.09
CA LYS A 59 10.56 28.90 1.74
C LYS A 59 10.93 28.93 0.27
N LYS A 60 10.75 27.81 -0.42
CA LYS A 60 11.05 27.64 -1.85
C LYS A 60 9.81 27.85 -2.73
N ARG A 61 8.63 27.59 -2.16
CA ARG A 61 7.34 27.70 -2.84
C ARG A 61 7.08 29.11 -3.30
N THR A 62 6.59 29.23 -4.54
CA THR A 62 6.01 30.46 -5.09
C THR A 62 4.49 30.37 -5.15
N ASP A 63 3.82 31.52 -5.37
CA ASP A 63 2.36 31.57 -5.46
C ASP A 63 1.83 30.66 -6.58
N GLY A 64 0.70 30.01 -6.34
CA GLY A 64 0.07 29.08 -7.26
C GLY A 64 0.66 27.66 -7.27
N GLN A 65 1.80 27.40 -6.64
CA GLN A 65 2.37 26.05 -6.58
C GLN A 65 1.70 25.19 -5.50
N ALA A 66 1.36 23.97 -5.84
CA ALA A 66 0.88 22.97 -4.86
C ALA A 66 2.02 22.39 -4.03
N LEU A 67 1.71 21.95 -2.79
CA LEU A 67 2.58 21.09 -2.02
C LEU A 67 1.96 19.70 -1.93
N VAL A 68 2.67 18.69 -2.40
CA VAL A 68 2.29 17.29 -2.27
C VAL A 68 3.35 16.51 -1.50
N ALA A 69 2.97 15.38 -0.93
CA ALA A 69 3.92 14.51 -0.24
C ALA A 69 3.83 13.08 -0.76
N VAL A 70 4.93 12.37 -0.72
CA VAL A 70 4.98 10.93 -0.87
C VAL A 70 5.69 10.32 0.33
N GLY A 71 5.31 9.09 0.70
CA GLY A 71 5.93 8.36 1.80
C GLY A 71 5.71 6.86 1.66
N HIS A 72 6.56 6.07 2.34
CA HIS A 72 6.40 4.63 2.44
C HIS A 72 6.40 4.23 3.91
N LEU A 73 5.22 4.16 4.50
CA LEU A 73 5.03 3.95 5.95
C LEU A 73 3.63 3.39 6.25
N LEU A 74 3.45 2.85 7.44
CA LEU A 74 2.14 2.50 7.97
C LEU A 74 1.50 3.73 8.61
N ALA A 75 0.34 4.16 8.13
CA ALA A 75 -0.42 5.25 8.74
C ALA A 75 -1.51 4.73 9.68
N THR A 76 -1.72 5.41 10.81
CA THR A 76 -2.79 5.09 11.76
C THR A 76 -4.17 5.22 11.10
N GLY A 77 -5.04 4.23 11.34
CA GLY A 77 -6.37 4.17 10.73
C GLY A 77 -6.40 3.60 9.32
N SER A 78 -5.32 2.92 8.90
CA SER A 78 -5.29 2.08 7.71
C SER A 78 -5.87 0.70 8.01
N GLU A 79 -6.58 0.13 7.03
CA GLU A 79 -7.05 -1.25 7.08
C GLU A 79 -5.94 -2.19 6.64
N ILE A 80 -5.62 -3.17 7.44
CA ILE A 80 -4.63 -4.21 7.15
C ILE A 80 -5.38 -5.53 7.06
N ALA A 81 -5.15 -6.30 6.00
CA ALA A 81 -5.74 -7.62 5.87
C ALA A 81 -5.03 -8.61 6.80
N GLU A 82 -5.74 -9.19 7.77
CA GLU A 82 -5.18 -10.15 8.75
C GLU A 82 -4.52 -11.39 8.10
N LYS A 83 -4.93 -11.74 6.88
CA LYS A 83 -4.43 -12.90 6.13
C LYS A 83 -3.33 -12.55 5.12
N ASP A 84 -3.04 -11.28 4.97
CA ASP A 84 -2.02 -10.84 4.02
C ASP A 84 -0.65 -10.75 4.68
N HIS A 85 0.10 -11.86 4.60
CA HIS A 85 1.47 -11.94 5.10
C HIS A 85 2.49 -11.19 4.21
N SER A 86 2.06 -10.63 3.08
CA SER A 86 2.90 -9.82 2.20
C SER A 86 3.13 -8.42 2.79
N GLU A 87 2.16 -7.92 3.54
CA GLU A 87 2.26 -6.68 4.31
C GLU A 87 2.87 -6.98 5.69
N ARG A 88 4.15 -6.74 5.84
CA ARG A 88 4.79 -6.87 7.15
C ARG A 88 4.37 -5.71 8.04
N ILE A 89 3.45 -5.96 8.96
CA ILE A 89 2.92 -5.00 9.93
C ILE A 89 4.03 -4.45 10.83
N ILE A 90 5.07 -5.27 11.09
CA ILE A 90 6.19 -4.89 11.96
C ILE A 90 7.50 -5.36 11.32
N ILE A 91 8.22 -4.45 10.69
CA ILE A 91 9.65 -4.63 10.42
C ILE A 91 10.39 -3.79 11.46
N GLY A 92 10.95 -4.43 12.47
CA GLY A 92 11.83 -3.76 13.44
C GLY A 92 11.15 -2.81 14.43
N GLY A 93 9.86 -3.05 14.77
CA GLY A 93 9.15 -2.25 15.78
C GLY A 93 8.65 -0.90 15.26
N LEU A 94 8.49 -0.73 13.93
CA LEU A 94 7.93 0.46 13.35
C LEU A 94 6.43 0.51 13.65
N GLU A 95 6.01 1.51 14.39
CA GLU A 95 4.62 1.78 14.68
C GLU A 95 4.00 2.69 13.62
N SER A 96 2.67 2.80 13.67
CA SER A 96 1.92 3.63 12.73
C SER A 96 2.16 5.13 12.96
N VAL A 97 2.22 5.87 11.86
CA VAL A 97 2.38 7.32 11.84
C VAL A 97 0.99 7.98 11.76
N SER A 98 0.75 8.97 12.61
CA SER A 98 -0.51 9.72 12.57
C SER A 98 -0.69 10.47 11.25
N PRO A 99 -1.91 10.44 10.62
CA PRO A 99 -2.22 11.27 9.46
C PRO A 99 -2.03 12.78 9.71
N GLU A 100 -2.02 13.23 10.96
CA GLU A 100 -1.75 14.61 11.35
C GLU A 100 -0.30 15.03 11.13
N SER A 101 0.60 14.08 10.84
CA SER A 101 1.95 14.37 10.36
C SER A 101 1.95 15.02 8.96
N PHE A 102 0.80 15.01 8.26
CA PHE A 102 0.59 15.64 6.96
C PHE A 102 -0.42 16.80 7.12
N PRO A 103 0.06 18.01 7.48
CA PRO A 103 -0.80 19.17 7.68
C PRO A 103 -1.46 19.66 6.40
N GLU A 104 -2.51 20.50 6.53
CA GLU A 104 -3.38 20.95 5.43
C GLU A 104 -2.67 21.68 4.29
N GLN A 105 -1.49 22.23 4.54
CA GLN A 105 -0.66 22.83 3.50
C GLN A 105 -0.21 21.82 2.44
N ILE A 106 -0.19 20.53 2.80
CA ILE A 106 0.04 19.43 1.86
C ILE A 106 -1.30 19.02 1.29
N VAL A 107 -1.56 19.43 0.04
CA VAL A 107 -2.86 19.25 -0.60
C VAL A 107 -3.16 17.80 -0.96
N TYR A 108 -2.12 16.97 -1.13
CA TYR A 108 -2.25 15.53 -1.35
C TYR A 108 -1.04 14.76 -0.82
N THR A 109 -1.29 13.62 -0.20
CA THR A 109 -0.26 12.69 0.30
C THR A 109 -0.47 11.31 -0.30
N ALA A 110 0.48 10.85 -1.10
CA ALA A 110 0.52 9.52 -1.68
C ALA A 110 1.38 8.59 -0.80
N LEU A 111 0.78 7.55 -0.25
CA LEU A 111 1.46 6.58 0.60
C LEU A 111 1.65 5.25 -0.12
N GLY A 112 2.82 4.65 0.05
CA GLY A 112 3.11 3.25 -0.23
C GLY A 112 3.22 2.45 1.08
N HIS A 113 3.33 1.16 1.00
CA HIS A 113 3.39 0.13 2.03
C HIS A 113 2.16 -0.78 2.03
N ILE A 114 0.96 -0.22 2.16
CA ILE A 114 -0.29 -1.01 2.15
C ILE A 114 -0.71 -1.30 0.72
N HIS A 115 -0.91 -2.58 0.39
CA HIS A 115 -1.23 -3.05 -0.96
C HIS A 115 -2.72 -2.88 -1.31
N LYS A 116 -3.61 -2.76 -0.32
CA LYS A 116 -5.02 -2.47 -0.53
C LYS A 116 -5.23 -0.96 -0.73
N ALA A 117 -5.72 -0.57 -1.91
CA ALA A 117 -6.04 0.83 -2.20
C ALA A 117 -7.09 1.39 -1.22
N GLN A 118 -6.74 2.46 -0.49
CA GLN A 118 -7.60 3.00 0.55
C GLN A 118 -7.28 4.44 0.94
N ARG A 119 -8.23 5.10 1.58
CA ARG A 119 -8.05 6.38 2.28
C ARG A 119 -7.55 6.15 3.70
N VAL A 120 -6.71 7.03 4.20
CA VAL A 120 -6.25 6.98 5.59
C VAL A 120 -7.21 7.76 6.48
N SER A 121 -7.76 7.12 7.49
CA SER A 121 -8.72 7.74 8.43
C SER A 121 -9.88 8.49 7.73
N GLY A 122 -10.33 8.00 6.56
CA GLY A 122 -11.39 8.63 5.77
C GLY A 122 -10.99 9.91 5.02
N ARG A 123 -9.74 10.36 5.09
CA ARG A 123 -9.27 11.59 4.44
C ARG A 123 -9.06 11.36 2.95
N GLU A 124 -9.72 12.19 2.11
CA GLU A 124 -9.65 12.09 0.65
C GLU A 124 -8.23 12.35 0.12
N ASN A 125 -7.51 13.23 0.75
CA ASN A 125 -6.21 13.71 0.34
C ASN A 125 -5.02 12.93 0.92
N ILE A 126 -5.23 11.87 1.71
CA ILE A 126 -4.18 10.97 2.19
C ILE A 126 -4.57 9.55 1.82
N ARG A 127 -3.83 8.94 0.88
CA ARG A 127 -4.22 7.66 0.30
C ARG A 127 -3.05 6.73 0.07
N TYR A 128 -3.36 5.43 0.18
CA TYR A 128 -2.61 4.37 -0.48
C TYR A 128 -3.24 4.11 -1.85
N ALA A 129 -2.43 4.15 -2.91
CA ALA A 129 -2.87 3.72 -4.23
C ALA A 129 -3.05 2.20 -4.31
N GLY A 130 -2.44 1.47 -3.38
CA GLY A 130 -2.35 0.03 -3.38
C GLY A 130 -1.19 -0.49 -4.24
N SER A 131 -1.10 -1.81 -4.36
CA SER A 131 -0.15 -2.43 -5.28
C SER A 131 -0.66 -2.34 -6.72
N PRO A 132 0.22 -2.11 -7.71
CA PRO A 132 -0.20 -2.06 -9.12
C PRO A 132 -0.60 -3.44 -9.66
N LEU A 133 -0.13 -4.51 -9.05
CA LEU A 133 -0.44 -5.90 -9.36
C LEU A 133 -0.61 -6.68 -8.06
N PRO A 134 -1.36 -7.80 -8.05
CA PRO A 134 -1.44 -8.66 -6.88
C PRO A 134 -0.06 -9.25 -6.58
N MET A 135 0.42 -9.06 -5.36
CA MET A 135 1.71 -9.58 -4.87
C MET A 135 1.56 -10.95 -4.20
N SER A 136 0.31 -11.35 -3.88
CA SER A 136 -0.02 -12.64 -3.29
C SER A 136 -1.44 -13.08 -3.69
N PHE A 137 -1.78 -14.36 -3.45
CA PHE A 137 -3.15 -14.86 -3.67
C PHE A 137 -4.18 -14.27 -2.70
N ALA A 138 -3.74 -13.72 -1.56
CA ALA A 138 -4.61 -13.00 -0.63
C ALA A 138 -5.17 -11.70 -1.26
N GLU A 139 -4.44 -11.11 -2.20
CA GLU A 139 -4.78 -9.86 -2.87
C GLU A 139 -5.61 -10.04 -4.16
N LYS A 140 -5.96 -11.27 -4.54
CA LYS A 140 -6.67 -11.55 -5.80
C LYS A 140 -8.01 -10.82 -5.97
N HIS A 141 -8.58 -10.33 -4.86
CA HIS A 141 -9.83 -9.58 -4.85
C HIS A 141 -9.65 -8.07 -4.66
N TYR A 142 -8.39 -7.57 -4.62
CA TYR A 142 -8.14 -6.14 -4.52
C TYR A 142 -8.41 -5.44 -5.85
N HIS A 143 -8.80 -4.18 -5.76
CA HIS A 143 -8.93 -3.30 -6.92
C HIS A 143 -7.56 -2.70 -7.22
N HIS A 144 -6.86 -3.30 -8.19
CA HIS A 144 -5.54 -2.83 -8.60
C HIS A 144 -5.65 -1.63 -9.53
N GLY A 145 -4.69 -0.72 -9.47
CA GLY A 145 -4.71 0.49 -10.27
C GLY A 145 -3.75 1.55 -9.79
N VAL A 146 -4.03 2.77 -10.18
CA VAL A 146 -3.30 3.97 -9.77
C VAL A 146 -4.28 5.06 -9.33
N VAL A 147 -3.77 6.06 -8.62
CA VAL A 147 -4.53 7.26 -8.29
C VAL A 147 -3.99 8.42 -9.13
N LYS A 148 -4.85 9.00 -9.96
CA LYS A 148 -4.57 10.24 -10.69
C LYS A 148 -5.02 11.42 -9.85
N VAL A 149 -4.14 12.40 -9.68
CA VAL A 149 -4.43 13.64 -8.98
C VAL A 149 -4.22 14.80 -9.93
N THR A 150 -5.27 15.60 -10.11
CA THR A 150 -5.20 16.84 -10.90
C THR A 150 -4.96 18.00 -9.95
N LEU A 151 -3.89 18.76 -10.20
CA LEU A 151 -3.55 19.97 -9.45
C LEU A 151 -3.91 21.22 -10.29
N ASP A 152 -4.47 22.22 -9.63
CA ASP A 152 -4.78 23.51 -10.25
C ASP A 152 -4.63 24.62 -9.22
N GLU A 153 -3.93 25.70 -9.58
CA GLU A 153 -3.69 26.90 -8.76
C GLU A 153 -3.27 26.59 -7.30
N GLY A 154 -2.45 25.54 -7.14
CA GLY A 154 -1.94 25.13 -5.83
C GLY A 154 -2.83 24.17 -5.04
N TRP A 155 -3.92 23.68 -5.61
CA TRP A 155 -4.86 22.76 -4.98
C TRP A 155 -4.98 21.43 -5.71
N ALA A 156 -5.40 20.38 -5.01
CA ALA A 156 -5.84 19.13 -5.62
C ALA A 156 -7.35 19.25 -5.92
N VAL A 157 -7.69 19.44 -7.19
CA VAL A 157 -9.07 19.68 -7.63
C VAL A 157 -9.81 18.39 -7.98
N GLU A 158 -9.08 17.32 -8.31
CA GLU A 158 -9.65 16.03 -8.63
C GLU A 158 -8.73 14.89 -8.17
N ILE A 159 -9.31 13.87 -7.56
CA ILE A 159 -8.62 12.64 -7.13
C ILE A 159 -9.40 11.45 -7.68
N GLU A 160 -8.87 10.82 -8.72
CA GLU A 160 -9.53 9.77 -9.49
C GLU A 160 -8.78 8.44 -9.33
N LYS A 161 -9.51 7.35 -9.07
CA LYS A 161 -8.95 6.01 -9.15
C LYS A 161 -9.05 5.50 -10.58
N LEU A 162 -7.93 5.11 -11.14
CA LEU A 162 -7.85 4.46 -12.43
C LEU A 162 -7.57 2.97 -12.19
N GLU A 163 -8.64 2.18 -12.16
CA GLU A 163 -8.57 0.73 -11.94
C GLU A 163 -8.30 0.01 -13.26
N TYR A 164 -7.59 -1.09 -13.20
CA TYR A 164 -7.40 -1.98 -14.33
C TYR A 164 -7.43 -3.45 -13.88
N THR A 165 -7.78 -4.32 -14.80
CA THR A 165 -7.74 -5.77 -14.56
C THR A 165 -6.35 -6.30 -14.89
N PRO A 166 -5.65 -6.97 -13.94
CA PRO A 166 -4.37 -7.62 -14.24
C PRO A 166 -4.48 -8.59 -15.41
N LEU A 167 -3.52 -8.54 -16.33
CA LEU A 167 -3.51 -9.40 -17.52
C LEU A 167 -3.46 -10.88 -17.16
N VAL A 168 -2.71 -11.24 -16.13
CA VAL A 168 -2.59 -12.61 -15.63
C VAL A 168 -3.42 -12.75 -14.36
N ARG A 169 -4.40 -13.64 -14.40
CA ARG A 169 -5.31 -13.90 -13.26
C ARG A 169 -4.64 -14.75 -12.18
N LEU A 170 -5.11 -14.60 -10.94
CA LEU A 170 -4.81 -15.49 -9.82
C LEU A 170 -6.04 -16.37 -9.53
N LEU A 171 -5.88 -17.68 -9.62
CA LEU A 171 -6.92 -18.65 -9.31
C LEU A 171 -6.53 -19.48 -8.09
N SER A 172 -7.48 -19.71 -7.18
CA SER A 172 -7.30 -20.66 -6.06
C SER A 172 -8.22 -21.84 -6.25
N ILE A 173 -7.71 -23.04 -6.12
CA ILE A 173 -8.48 -24.29 -6.19
C ILE A 173 -8.24 -25.11 -4.91
N PRO A 174 -9.28 -25.39 -4.15
CA PRO A 174 -10.63 -24.79 -4.22
C PRO A 174 -10.65 -23.27 -4.01
N ALA A 175 -11.69 -22.61 -4.45
CA ALA A 175 -11.79 -21.15 -4.40
C ALA A 175 -11.75 -20.58 -2.96
N THR A 176 -12.25 -21.33 -1.98
CA THR A 176 -12.42 -20.91 -0.59
C THR A 176 -11.44 -21.59 0.35
N GLU A 177 -11.79 -22.74 0.90
CA GLU A 177 -11.03 -23.48 1.90
C GLU A 177 -10.32 -24.69 1.30
N ALA A 178 -9.31 -25.22 2.03
CA ALA A 178 -8.62 -26.41 1.60
C ALA A 178 -9.56 -27.64 1.63
N ALA A 179 -9.48 -28.48 0.59
CA ALA A 179 -10.29 -29.70 0.46
C ALA A 179 -9.42 -30.97 0.43
N ALA A 180 -10.07 -32.13 0.41
CA ALA A 180 -9.38 -33.40 0.29
C ALA A 180 -8.63 -33.48 -1.06
N PRO A 181 -7.48 -34.15 -1.14
CA PRO A 181 -6.68 -34.20 -2.37
C PRO A 181 -7.46 -34.71 -3.58
N ASP A 182 -8.34 -35.68 -3.41
CA ASP A 182 -9.15 -36.24 -4.51
C ASP A 182 -10.15 -35.20 -5.05
N GLU A 183 -10.81 -34.44 -4.18
CA GLU A 183 -11.71 -33.33 -4.55
C GLU A 183 -10.95 -32.24 -5.31
N VAL A 184 -9.76 -31.86 -4.83
CA VAL A 184 -8.90 -30.89 -5.48
C VAL A 184 -8.48 -31.36 -6.87
N LEU A 185 -8.15 -32.65 -7.03
CA LEU A 185 -7.78 -33.23 -8.33
C LEU A 185 -8.96 -33.23 -9.29
N ASP A 186 -10.18 -33.45 -8.83
CA ASP A 186 -11.37 -33.43 -9.66
C ASP A 186 -11.71 -32.00 -10.11
N GLU A 187 -11.59 -30.99 -9.23
CA GLU A 187 -11.71 -29.59 -9.61
C GLU A 187 -10.64 -29.18 -10.64
N LEU A 188 -9.39 -29.59 -10.45
CA LEU A 188 -8.30 -29.33 -11.40
C LEU A 188 -8.55 -29.94 -12.77
N ARG A 189 -9.10 -31.18 -12.86
CA ARG A 189 -9.44 -31.82 -14.13
C ARG A 189 -10.60 -31.16 -14.83
N GLY A 190 -11.53 -30.55 -14.08
CA GLY A 190 -12.66 -29.81 -14.59
C GLY A 190 -12.35 -28.36 -14.93
N LEU A 191 -11.12 -27.88 -14.68
CA LEU A 191 -10.75 -26.49 -14.93
C LEU A 191 -10.67 -26.18 -16.42
N GLU A 192 -11.60 -25.38 -16.91
CA GLU A 192 -11.59 -24.85 -18.26
C GLU A 192 -10.93 -23.47 -18.27
N LEU A 193 -9.91 -23.28 -19.10
CA LEU A 193 -9.22 -22.02 -19.29
C LEU A 193 -9.45 -21.51 -20.72
N PRO A 194 -9.75 -20.20 -20.90
CA PRO A 194 -9.86 -19.61 -22.23
C PRO A 194 -8.54 -19.75 -23.01
N GLU A 195 -8.60 -20.15 -24.27
CA GLU A 195 -7.43 -20.34 -25.13
C GLU A 195 -6.73 -19.03 -25.51
N ASP A 196 -7.45 -17.92 -25.49
CA ASP A 196 -7.01 -16.59 -25.89
C ASP A 196 -6.52 -15.72 -24.72
N GLU A 197 -6.56 -16.23 -23.48
CA GLU A 197 -6.06 -15.55 -22.31
C GLU A 197 -4.70 -16.10 -21.82
N PRO A 198 -3.86 -15.29 -21.20
CA PRO A 198 -2.64 -15.78 -20.55
C PRO A 198 -2.97 -16.82 -19.46
N MET A 199 -2.14 -17.84 -19.35
CA MET A 199 -2.26 -18.84 -18.28
C MET A 199 -2.23 -18.17 -16.91
N PRO A 200 -3.23 -18.45 -16.04
CA PRO A 200 -3.27 -17.88 -14.70
C PRO A 200 -2.20 -18.47 -13.79
N TYR A 201 -1.81 -17.73 -12.75
CA TYR A 201 -1.16 -18.34 -11.60
C TYR A 201 -2.18 -19.13 -10.80
N LEU A 202 -1.80 -20.33 -10.35
CA LEU A 202 -2.69 -21.24 -9.64
C LEU A 202 -2.18 -21.52 -8.23
N GLU A 203 -3.03 -21.26 -7.24
CA GLU A 203 -2.87 -21.71 -5.86
C GLU A 203 -3.71 -22.97 -5.62
N VAL A 204 -3.11 -24.03 -5.14
CA VAL A 204 -3.80 -25.27 -4.80
C VAL A 204 -3.87 -25.44 -3.28
N LYS A 205 -5.09 -25.60 -2.76
CA LYS A 205 -5.35 -25.72 -1.32
C LYS A 205 -5.82 -27.12 -0.97
N ALA A 206 -4.90 -27.97 -0.53
CA ALA A 206 -5.24 -29.32 -0.08
C ALA A 206 -5.01 -29.49 1.44
N VAL A 207 -5.88 -30.24 2.12
CA VAL A 207 -5.65 -30.64 3.52
C VAL A 207 -4.50 -31.64 3.61
N SER A 208 -3.68 -31.52 4.65
CA SER A 208 -2.56 -32.44 4.82
C SER A 208 -3.03 -33.82 5.29
N TYR A 209 -2.39 -34.89 4.81
CA TYR A 209 -2.68 -36.30 5.17
C TYR A 209 -2.59 -36.59 6.65
N THR A 210 -1.89 -35.82 7.46
CA THR A 210 -1.78 -36.01 8.90
C THR A 210 -3.10 -35.81 9.64
N HIS A 211 -4.06 -35.10 9.09
CA HIS A 211 -5.38 -34.93 9.71
C HIS A 211 -6.36 -36.06 9.37
N LEU A 212 -6.21 -36.72 8.23
CA LEU A 212 -7.08 -37.84 7.84
C LEU A 212 -6.83 -39.12 8.67
N ARG A 213 -5.60 -39.36 9.11
CA ARG A 213 -5.27 -40.54 9.97
C ARG A 213 -5.77 -40.45 11.42
N ALA A 214 -6.02 -39.22 11.93
CA ALA A 214 -6.50 -39.03 13.30
C ALA A 214 -7.98 -39.45 13.49
N HIS A 215 -8.77 -39.49 12.41
CA HIS A 215 -10.18 -39.88 12.45
C HIS A 215 -10.42 -41.38 12.27
N GLU A 216 -9.50 -42.12 11.64
CA GLU A 216 -9.66 -43.56 11.44
C GLU A 216 -9.29 -44.42 12.65
N THR A 217 -8.51 -43.88 13.61
CA THR A 217 -8.08 -44.64 14.80
C THR A 217 -9.08 -44.64 15.98
N SER A 218 -10.19 -43.90 15.87
CA SER A 218 -11.22 -43.82 16.91
C SER A 218 -12.39 -44.81 16.72
N ALA A 219 -12.37 -45.67 15.69
CA ALA A 219 -13.47 -46.58 15.37
C ALA A 219 -13.25 -48.06 15.78
N HIS A 220 -12.16 -48.40 16.46
CA HIS A 220 -11.92 -49.75 16.98
C HIS A 220 -11.34 -49.71 18.39
N LEU A 221 -12.21 -49.53 19.37
CA LEU A 221 -12.11 -50.09 20.73
C LEU A 221 -13.52 -50.29 21.31
#